data_268e78262331d315d359c8602e74c3cc
#
_entry.id   268e78262331d315d359c8602e74c3cc
#
_cell.length_a   1.000
_cell.length_b   1.000
_cell.length_c   1.000
_cell.angle_alpha   90.00
_cell.angle_beta   90.00
_cell.angle_gamma   90.00
#
_symmetry.space_group_name_H-M   'P 1'
#
loop_
_entity.id
_entity.type
_entity.pdbx_description
1 polymer ?
#
loop_
_entity_poly.entity_id
_entity_poly.type
_entity_poly.pdbx_seq_one_letter_code
_entity_poly.pdbx_strand_id
1 'polypeptide(L)'
;LENGVRAYCLPGEGELPMAELMTALSSINYDGFISLEWDPQWMPELSDIESVLAHFANYMQRFGTPARGKPHLYRNNAGTGSFVWRKDILIDATFSQVLDRMVEEFPDQYAFKYTTLDYTRTYAEFREDVDACCRALVSVGVGPGSHVAVWLTNLPQWYIAFWAATKIGAVLVTVNTAYKIHEAEYLLKQSDTHTLILEQGYRDSDYAGIVRELCPELENTRPGEALHASRLPFLRNVVTVGYRQQ
;
A
#
# COMPACT_ATOMS: atom_id res chain seq x y z
N LEU A 1 -15.96 22.53 12.18
CA LEU A 1 -16.70 21.54 12.98
C LEU A 1 -18.13 22.07 13.19
N GLU A 2 -19.11 21.53 12.49
CA GLU A 2 -20.51 21.79 12.84
C GLU A 2 -20.87 21.00 14.10
N ASN A 3 -21.22 21.71 15.16
CA ASN A 3 -21.63 21.15 16.46
C ASN A 3 -20.66 20.14 17.10
N GLY A 4 -19.35 20.30 16.89
CA GLY A 4 -18.33 19.39 17.41
C GLY A 4 -18.15 18.09 16.61
N VAL A 5 -18.87 17.92 15.52
CA VAL A 5 -18.75 16.79 14.59
C VAL A 5 -17.87 17.21 13.41
N ARG A 6 -16.99 16.33 12.96
CA ARG A 6 -16.19 16.57 11.74
C ARG A 6 -17.12 16.53 10.53
N ALA A 7 -17.14 17.60 9.76
CA ALA A 7 -17.83 17.68 8.48
C ALA A 7 -16.82 17.87 7.36
N TYR A 8 -17.11 17.32 6.19
CA TYR A 8 -16.34 17.58 4.99
C TYR A 8 -16.76 18.91 4.38
N CYS A 9 -15.82 19.63 3.79
CA CYS A 9 -16.06 20.91 3.12
C CYS A 9 -15.16 21.00 1.88
N LEU A 10 -15.45 21.96 1.01
CA LEU A 10 -14.65 22.19 -0.18
C LEU A 10 -13.23 22.68 0.18
N PRO A 11 -12.23 22.42 -0.65
CA PRO A 11 -10.86 22.86 -0.41
C PRO A 11 -10.77 24.38 -0.12
N GLY A 12 -10.20 24.73 1.02
CA GLY A 12 -10.04 26.10 1.46
C GLY A 12 -11.21 26.68 2.28
N GLU A 13 -12.29 25.95 2.48
CA GLU A 13 -13.44 26.35 3.32
C GLU A 13 -13.36 25.77 4.75
N GLY A 14 -12.43 24.83 4.98
CA GLY A 14 -12.24 24.18 6.28
C GLY A 14 -11.15 24.79 7.14
N GLU A 15 -10.89 24.11 8.26
CA GLU A 15 -9.87 24.51 9.24
C GLU A 15 -8.43 24.16 8.82
N LEU A 16 -8.25 23.40 7.73
CA LEU A 16 -6.92 23.07 7.24
C LEU A 16 -6.21 24.33 6.71
N PRO A 17 -4.96 24.60 7.12
CA PRO A 17 -4.22 25.79 6.73
C PRO A 17 -3.67 25.67 5.29
N MET A 18 -4.57 25.57 4.32
CA MET A 18 -4.24 25.32 2.92
C MET A 18 -3.34 26.40 2.31
N ALA A 19 -3.55 27.67 2.68
CA ALA A 19 -2.72 28.77 2.19
C ALA A 19 -1.28 28.68 2.72
N GLU A 20 -1.11 28.28 3.97
CA GLU A 20 0.21 28.06 4.58
C GLU A 20 0.92 26.86 3.94
N LEU A 21 0.17 25.79 3.69
CA LEU A 21 0.68 24.61 2.97
C LEU A 21 1.19 25.00 1.57
N MET A 22 0.41 25.78 0.81
CA MET A 22 0.80 26.25 -0.51
C MET A 22 2.02 27.18 -0.45
N THR A 23 2.11 28.02 0.58
CA THR A 23 3.29 28.86 0.82
C THR A 23 4.52 28.01 1.13
N ALA A 24 4.39 26.99 1.95
CA ALA A 24 5.48 26.05 2.26
C ALA A 24 5.96 25.31 1.00
N LEU A 25 5.06 24.80 0.18
CA LEU A 25 5.41 24.15 -1.09
C LEU A 25 6.14 25.12 -2.03
N SER A 26 5.68 26.37 -2.11
CA SER A 26 6.35 27.41 -2.90
C SER A 26 7.75 27.73 -2.39
N SER A 27 7.95 27.75 -1.05
CA SER A 27 9.24 28.05 -0.45
C SER A 27 10.34 27.04 -0.77
N ILE A 28 9.97 25.80 -1.00
CA ILE A 28 10.87 24.72 -1.44
C ILE A 28 10.95 24.57 -2.97
N ASN A 29 10.38 25.51 -3.70
CA ASN A 29 10.28 25.46 -5.17
C ASN A 29 9.63 24.16 -5.69
N TYR A 30 8.59 23.68 -4.99
CA TYR A 30 7.86 22.49 -5.44
C TYR A 30 7.20 22.77 -6.79
N ASP A 31 7.50 21.95 -7.78
CA ASP A 31 6.99 22.04 -9.15
C ASP A 31 6.23 20.78 -9.60
N GLY A 32 5.86 19.93 -8.64
CA GLY A 32 5.08 18.72 -8.86
C GLY A 32 3.57 18.99 -8.94
N PHE A 33 2.81 17.90 -8.92
CA PHE A 33 1.36 17.94 -8.96
C PHE A 33 0.75 18.05 -7.57
N ILE A 34 -0.39 18.74 -7.49
CA ILE A 34 -1.28 18.72 -6.35
C ILE A 34 -2.55 18.04 -6.82
N SER A 35 -2.83 16.86 -6.24
CA SER A 35 -3.97 16.04 -6.58
C SER A 35 -5.12 16.27 -5.60
N LEU A 36 -6.33 16.32 -6.13
CA LEU A 36 -7.54 16.23 -5.32
C LEU A 36 -7.95 14.76 -5.23
N GLU A 37 -7.99 14.23 -4.00
CA GLU A 37 -8.65 12.97 -3.73
C GLU A 37 -10.09 13.24 -3.33
N TRP A 38 -11.01 12.59 -4.01
CA TRP A 38 -12.43 12.74 -3.81
C TRP A 38 -13.13 11.40 -3.81
N ASP A 39 -13.82 11.08 -2.71
CA ASP A 39 -14.63 9.88 -2.62
C ASP A 39 -16.05 10.23 -2.13
N PRO A 40 -17.06 10.19 -3.01
CA PRO A 40 -18.44 10.52 -2.66
C PRO A 40 -19.06 9.57 -1.63
N GLN A 41 -18.49 8.38 -1.41
CA GLN A 41 -18.96 7.47 -0.36
C GLN A 41 -18.64 8.00 1.05
N TRP A 42 -17.53 8.73 1.17
CA TRP A 42 -17.11 9.34 2.44
C TRP A 42 -17.65 10.75 2.64
N MET A 43 -18.17 11.36 1.57
CA MET A 43 -18.58 12.77 1.53
C MET A 43 -19.94 12.93 0.82
N PRO A 44 -21.00 12.27 1.30
CA PRO A 44 -22.29 12.27 0.63
C PRO A 44 -22.93 13.66 0.50
N GLU A 45 -22.64 14.59 1.42
CA GLU A 45 -23.09 15.98 1.39
C GLU A 45 -22.40 16.83 0.30
N LEU A 46 -21.28 16.35 -0.24
CA LEU A 46 -20.53 16.98 -1.32
C LEU A 46 -20.53 16.07 -2.56
N SER A 47 -21.67 15.53 -2.93
CA SER A 47 -21.81 14.48 -3.95
C SER A 47 -21.62 14.94 -5.39
N ASP A 48 -21.75 16.26 -5.66
CA ASP A 48 -21.59 16.81 -7.01
C ASP A 48 -20.11 17.02 -7.35
N ILE A 49 -19.52 16.03 -7.99
CA ILE A 49 -18.11 16.04 -8.38
C ILE A 49 -17.77 17.18 -9.37
N GLU A 50 -18.70 17.60 -10.21
CA GLU A 50 -18.43 18.67 -11.19
C GLU A 50 -18.23 20.00 -10.44
N SER A 51 -19.06 20.30 -9.46
CA SER A 51 -18.91 21.48 -8.60
C SER A 51 -17.62 21.42 -7.79
N VAL A 52 -17.26 20.25 -7.25
CA VAL A 52 -16.03 20.07 -6.47
C VAL A 52 -14.79 20.28 -7.32
N LEU A 53 -14.75 19.73 -8.52
CA LEU A 53 -13.63 19.91 -9.45
C LEU A 53 -13.50 21.37 -9.89
N ALA A 54 -14.62 22.02 -10.21
CA ALA A 54 -14.63 23.44 -10.58
C ALA A 54 -14.16 24.32 -9.42
N HIS A 55 -14.62 24.04 -8.20
CA HIS A 55 -14.17 24.75 -6.99
C HIS A 55 -12.66 24.56 -6.75
N PHE A 56 -12.16 23.31 -6.80
CA PHE A 56 -10.75 23.02 -6.63
C PHE A 56 -9.89 23.74 -7.66
N ALA A 57 -10.26 23.69 -8.94
CA ALA A 57 -9.54 24.39 -10.00
C ALA A 57 -9.47 25.91 -9.75
N ASN A 58 -10.60 26.52 -9.38
CA ASN A 58 -10.66 27.95 -9.07
C ASN A 58 -9.86 28.29 -7.79
N TYR A 59 -9.92 27.45 -6.78
CA TYR A 59 -9.17 27.64 -5.54
C TYR A 59 -7.66 27.61 -5.79
N MET A 60 -7.19 26.62 -6.58
CA MET A 60 -5.78 26.47 -6.91
C MET A 60 -5.21 27.61 -7.76
N GLN A 61 -6.04 28.27 -8.58
CA GLN A 61 -5.62 29.45 -9.37
C GLN A 61 -5.14 30.62 -8.49
N ARG A 62 -5.59 30.71 -7.24
CA ARG A 62 -5.18 31.76 -6.28
C ARG A 62 -3.69 31.68 -5.92
N PHE A 63 -3.08 30.51 -6.05
CA PHE A 63 -1.68 30.27 -5.69
C PHE A 63 -0.71 30.42 -6.86
N GLY A 64 -1.19 30.88 -8.00
CA GLY A 64 -0.40 31.17 -9.18
C GLY A 64 -0.10 29.94 -10.05
N THR A 65 0.26 30.22 -11.30
CA THR A 65 0.76 29.19 -12.20
C THR A 65 2.19 28.85 -11.82
N PRO A 66 2.58 27.56 -11.73
CA PRO A 66 3.97 27.16 -11.52
C PRO A 66 4.87 27.84 -12.56
N ALA A 67 6.05 28.28 -12.12
CA ALA A 67 6.99 28.98 -12.98
C ALA A 67 7.23 28.21 -14.28
N ARG A 68 6.96 28.87 -15.41
CA ARG A 68 7.27 28.35 -16.75
C ARG A 68 8.77 28.09 -16.82
N GLY A 69 9.20 26.85 -16.96
CA GLY A 69 10.58 26.62 -17.30
C GLY A 69 11.21 25.27 -17.02
N LYS A 70 10.63 24.42 -16.17
CA LYS A 70 11.18 23.09 -15.96
C LYS A 70 10.48 22.03 -16.82
N PRO A 71 11.23 21.04 -17.35
CA PRO A 71 10.61 19.97 -18.12
C PRO A 71 9.75 19.11 -17.21
N HIS A 72 8.42 19.22 -17.36
CA HIS A 72 7.51 18.29 -16.73
C HIS A 72 7.74 16.89 -17.26
N LEU A 73 7.67 15.89 -16.38
CA LEU A 73 7.61 14.46 -16.72
C LEU A 73 6.59 14.14 -17.82
N TYR A 74 5.57 14.99 -18.00
CA TYR A 74 4.49 14.86 -18.98
C TYR A 74 4.48 15.94 -20.06
N ARG A 75 5.65 16.36 -20.51
CA ARG A 75 5.79 17.38 -21.57
C ARG A 75 5.01 17.06 -22.85
N ASN A 76 4.64 15.79 -23.06
CA ASN A 76 3.89 15.34 -24.23
C ASN A 76 2.38 15.62 -24.15
N ASN A 77 1.89 16.10 -23.00
CA ASN A 77 0.48 16.41 -22.79
C ASN A 77 0.18 17.92 -22.85
N ALA A 78 1.10 18.71 -23.41
CA ALA A 78 0.95 20.15 -23.53
C ALA A 78 -0.19 20.51 -24.49
N GLY A 79 -1.43 20.42 -24.02
CA GLY A 79 -2.59 21.04 -24.66
C GLY A 79 -3.17 20.37 -25.89
N THR A 80 -2.72 19.19 -26.29
CA THR A 80 -3.24 18.51 -27.50
C THR A 80 -4.38 17.52 -27.23
N GLY A 81 -4.74 17.27 -25.97
CA GLY A 81 -5.82 16.34 -25.59
C GLY A 81 -5.56 14.87 -25.89
N SER A 82 -4.44 14.53 -26.53
CA SER A 82 -4.06 13.15 -26.81
C SER A 82 -2.89 12.70 -25.93
N PHE A 83 -3.11 11.65 -25.15
CA PHE A 83 -2.06 11.00 -24.37
C PHE A 83 -1.25 10.08 -25.29
N VAL A 84 0.02 10.38 -25.48
CA VAL A 84 0.94 9.52 -26.21
C VAL A 84 1.77 8.72 -25.24
N TRP A 85 1.59 7.41 -25.22
CA TRP A 85 2.43 6.50 -24.44
C TRP A 85 3.87 6.53 -24.99
N ARG A 86 4.79 6.92 -24.15
CA ARG A 86 6.21 6.80 -24.45
C ARG A 86 6.71 5.47 -23.89
N LYS A 87 6.92 4.50 -24.76
CA LYS A 87 7.45 3.18 -24.38
C LYS A 87 8.88 3.24 -23.82
N ASP A 88 9.62 4.29 -24.19
CA ASP A 88 10.98 4.55 -23.74
C ASP A 88 11.08 4.98 -22.25
N ILE A 89 9.95 5.35 -21.63
CA ILE A 89 9.90 5.67 -20.19
C ILE A 89 9.32 4.54 -19.33
N LEU A 90 8.85 3.45 -19.96
CA LEU A 90 8.38 2.29 -19.23
C LEU A 90 9.58 1.47 -18.76
N ILE A 91 9.56 1.09 -17.50
CA ILE A 91 10.57 0.20 -16.95
C ILE A 91 10.24 -1.22 -17.40
N ASP A 92 11.02 -1.75 -18.35
CA ASP A 92 10.93 -3.16 -18.79
C ASP A 92 11.79 -4.03 -17.86
N ALA A 93 11.33 -4.19 -16.62
CA ALA A 93 12.00 -4.98 -15.61
C ALA A 93 11.02 -5.49 -14.56
N THR A 94 11.33 -6.61 -13.95
CA THR A 94 10.59 -7.12 -12.78
C THR A 94 10.90 -6.28 -11.54
N PHE A 95 10.04 -6.35 -10.52
CA PHE A 95 10.31 -5.70 -9.23
C PHE A 95 11.67 -6.11 -8.66
N SER A 96 12.01 -7.40 -8.71
CA SER A 96 13.31 -7.89 -8.24
C SER A 96 14.48 -7.21 -8.96
N GLN A 97 14.42 -7.10 -10.29
CA GLN A 97 15.45 -6.43 -11.07
C GLN A 97 15.55 -4.93 -10.76
N VAL A 98 14.43 -4.29 -10.48
CA VAL A 98 14.43 -2.87 -10.05
C VAL A 98 15.13 -2.72 -8.70
N LEU A 99 14.81 -3.59 -7.73
CA LEU A 99 15.47 -3.54 -6.42
C LEU A 99 16.98 -3.79 -6.53
N ASP A 100 17.38 -4.78 -7.34
CA ASP A 100 18.80 -5.09 -7.56
C ASP A 100 19.54 -3.89 -8.16
N ARG A 101 18.97 -3.20 -9.14
CA ARG A 101 19.53 -1.95 -9.70
C ARG A 101 19.66 -0.85 -8.65
N MET A 102 18.63 -0.68 -7.80
CA MET A 102 18.69 0.33 -6.74
C MET A 102 19.80 0.02 -5.73
N VAL A 103 20.05 -1.26 -5.45
CA VAL A 103 21.16 -1.67 -4.58
C VAL A 103 22.52 -1.44 -5.25
N GLU A 104 22.63 -1.69 -6.56
CA GLU A 104 23.87 -1.43 -7.31
C GLU A 104 24.22 0.06 -7.39
N GLU A 105 23.20 0.91 -7.61
CA GLU A 105 23.39 2.35 -7.81
C GLU A 105 23.44 3.14 -6.49
N PHE A 106 22.63 2.75 -5.49
CA PHE A 106 22.42 3.50 -4.25
C PHE A 106 22.39 2.61 -2.99
N PRO A 107 23.39 1.75 -2.74
CA PRO A 107 23.35 0.74 -1.67
C PRO A 107 23.07 1.34 -0.29
N ASP A 108 23.67 2.49 0.00
CA ASP A 108 23.64 3.14 1.32
C ASP A 108 22.53 4.20 1.46
N GLN A 109 21.75 4.42 0.38
CA GLN A 109 20.60 5.34 0.44
C GLN A 109 19.44 4.66 1.17
N TYR A 110 18.71 5.44 1.97
CA TYR A 110 17.52 4.95 2.65
C TYR A 110 16.44 4.53 1.65
N ALA A 111 16.05 3.25 1.71
CA ALA A 111 14.88 2.73 1.02
C ALA A 111 13.61 3.00 1.84
N PHE A 112 13.69 2.83 3.18
CA PHE A 112 12.58 3.04 4.10
C PHE A 112 13.05 3.67 5.40
N LYS A 113 12.18 4.56 5.91
CA LYS A 113 12.29 5.11 7.25
C LYS A 113 10.91 5.21 7.87
N TYR A 114 10.63 4.33 8.82
CA TYR A 114 9.43 4.40 9.63
C TYR A 114 9.70 5.26 10.87
N THR A 115 9.01 6.38 10.99
CA THR A 115 9.23 7.32 12.09
C THR A 115 8.55 6.89 13.40
N THR A 116 7.55 6.02 13.30
CA THR A 116 6.78 5.49 14.45
C THR A 116 7.26 4.12 14.91
N LEU A 117 8.15 3.50 14.14
CA LEU A 117 8.75 2.22 14.43
C LEU A 117 10.26 2.38 14.29
N ASP A 118 11.04 1.72 15.12
CA ASP A 118 12.50 1.72 14.98
C ASP A 118 12.92 0.80 13.81
N TYR A 119 12.52 1.23 12.61
CA TYR A 119 12.84 0.52 11.37
C TYR A 119 13.29 1.50 10.29
N THR A 120 14.59 1.53 10.07
CA THR A 120 15.22 2.26 8.97
C THR A 120 16.09 1.28 8.19
N ARG A 121 16.00 1.28 6.86
CA ARG A 121 16.77 0.39 5.98
C ARG A 121 17.31 1.16 4.79
N THR A 122 18.57 0.94 4.48
CA THR A 122 19.15 1.25 3.17
C THR A 122 18.61 0.26 2.12
N TYR A 123 18.87 0.52 0.84
CA TYR A 123 18.48 -0.43 -0.22
C TYR A 123 19.19 -1.78 -0.04
N ALA A 124 20.47 -1.78 0.36
CA ALA A 124 21.21 -3.01 0.61
C ALA A 124 20.58 -3.82 1.76
N GLU A 125 20.33 -3.19 2.91
CA GLU A 125 19.70 -3.83 4.06
C GLU A 125 18.27 -4.31 3.75
N PHE A 126 17.50 -3.52 3.00
CA PHE A 126 16.14 -3.91 2.60
C PHE A 126 16.15 -5.16 1.70
N ARG A 127 17.09 -5.25 0.76
CA ARG A 127 17.26 -6.47 -0.05
C ARG A 127 17.57 -7.69 0.81
N GLU A 128 18.39 -7.55 1.85
CA GLU A 128 18.68 -8.65 2.79
C GLU A 128 17.41 -9.12 3.53
N ASP A 129 16.59 -8.19 4.00
CA ASP A 129 15.29 -8.50 4.62
C ASP A 129 14.34 -9.21 3.64
N VAL A 130 14.28 -8.75 2.39
CA VAL A 130 13.51 -9.40 1.32
C VAL A 130 14.00 -10.82 1.04
N ASP A 131 15.32 -11.02 0.94
CA ASP A 131 15.92 -12.32 0.68
C ASP A 131 15.72 -13.30 1.84
N ALA A 132 15.74 -12.80 3.07
CA ALA A 132 15.40 -13.60 4.25
C ALA A 132 13.93 -14.05 4.21
N CYS A 133 13.02 -13.16 3.86
CA CYS A 133 11.60 -13.47 3.69
C CYS A 133 11.38 -14.47 2.53
N CYS A 134 12.08 -14.31 1.40
CA CYS A 134 12.05 -15.29 0.30
C CYS A 134 12.41 -16.70 0.78
N ARG A 135 13.51 -16.83 1.50
CA ARG A 135 13.94 -18.14 2.04
C ARG A 135 12.89 -18.74 2.99
N ALA A 136 12.29 -17.88 3.84
CA ALA A 136 11.24 -18.32 4.76
C ALA A 136 9.98 -18.79 4.01
N LEU A 137 9.51 -18.03 3.01
CA LEU A 137 8.35 -18.41 2.20
C LEU A 137 8.60 -19.70 1.40
N VAL A 138 9.77 -19.84 0.81
CA VAL A 138 10.15 -21.09 0.09
C VAL A 138 10.20 -22.28 1.04
N SER A 139 10.69 -22.11 2.27
CA SER A 139 10.77 -23.21 3.25
C SER A 139 9.40 -23.74 3.69
N VAL A 140 8.34 -22.94 3.54
CA VAL A 140 6.95 -23.35 3.79
C VAL A 140 6.18 -23.70 2.51
N GLY A 141 6.90 -23.93 1.41
CA GLY A 141 6.34 -24.45 0.17
C GLY A 141 5.77 -23.39 -0.79
N VAL A 142 6.04 -22.09 -0.58
CA VAL A 142 5.68 -21.05 -1.54
C VAL A 142 6.62 -21.10 -2.73
N GLY A 143 6.06 -21.16 -3.94
CA GLY A 143 6.80 -21.15 -5.20
C GLY A 143 6.10 -20.29 -6.25
N PRO A 144 6.62 -20.30 -7.49
CA PRO A 144 6.01 -19.59 -8.61
C PRO A 144 4.53 -19.98 -8.77
N GLY A 145 3.67 -18.97 -8.89
CA GLY A 145 2.23 -19.16 -9.01
C GLY A 145 1.47 -19.44 -7.68
N SER A 146 2.17 -19.61 -6.55
CA SER A 146 1.51 -19.69 -5.24
C SER A 146 0.86 -18.35 -4.88
N HIS A 147 -0.32 -18.36 -4.30
CA HIS A 147 -1.02 -17.16 -3.85
C HIS A 147 -0.69 -16.86 -2.37
N VAL A 148 -0.10 -15.71 -2.12
CA VAL A 148 0.29 -15.25 -0.78
C VAL A 148 -0.59 -14.06 -0.41
N ALA A 149 -1.50 -14.24 0.54
CA ALA A 149 -2.33 -13.17 1.05
C ALA A 149 -1.62 -12.43 2.18
N VAL A 150 -1.72 -11.10 2.17
CA VAL A 150 -1.13 -10.22 3.18
C VAL A 150 -2.22 -9.37 3.81
N TRP A 151 -2.47 -9.61 5.10
CA TRP A 151 -3.46 -8.90 5.92
C TRP A 151 -2.77 -8.12 7.02
N LEU A 152 -2.15 -7.04 6.62
CA LEU A 152 -1.33 -6.17 7.46
C LEU A 152 -1.71 -4.71 7.23
N THR A 153 -1.52 -3.90 8.25
CA THR A 153 -1.48 -2.43 8.12
C THR A 153 -0.17 -1.99 7.45
N ASN A 154 0.10 -0.68 7.46
CA ASN A 154 1.33 -0.11 6.88
C ASN A 154 2.56 -0.44 7.73
N LEU A 155 2.88 -1.72 7.85
CA LEU A 155 4.07 -2.23 8.52
C LEU A 155 5.21 -2.51 7.53
N PRO A 156 6.48 -2.46 7.96
CA PRO A 156 7.60 -2.86 7.12
C PRO A 156 7.43 -4.25 6.51
N GLN A 157 6.86 -5.19 7.27
CA GLN A 157 6.62 -6.56 6.84
C GLN A 157 5.69 -6.65 5.63
N TRP A 158 4.80 -5.67 5.44
CA TRP A 158 3.95 -5.63 4.25
C TRP A 158 4.79 -5.46 2.98
N TYR A 159 5.74 -4.51 2.99
CA TYR A 159 6.64 -4.28 1.86
C TYR A 159 7.61 -5.45 1.66
N ILE A 160 8.17 -5.98 2.75
CA ILE A 160 9.06 -7.14 2.68
C ILE A 160 8.33 -8.32 2.04
N ALA A 161 7.09 -8.62 2.47
CA ALA A 161 6.28 -9.70 1.91
C ALA A 161 5.94 -9.47 0.43
N PHE A 162 5.61 -8.23 0.04
CA PHE A 162 5.35 -7.86 -1.36
C PHE A 162 6.57 -8.16 -2.26
N TRP A 163 7.73 -7.64 -1.89
CA TRP A 163 8.95 -7.83 -2.67
C TRP A 163 9.41 -9.29 -2.67
N ALA A 164 9.26 -9.99 -1.56
CA ALA A 164 9.60 -11.40 -1.46
C ALA A 164 8.68 -12.27 -2.32
N ALA A 165 7.37 -12.09 -2.24
CA ALA A 165 6.40 -12.84 -3.04
C ALA A 165 6.64 -12.61 -4.54
N THR A 166 6.83 -11.36 -4.97
CA THR A 166 7.09 -11.04 -6.38
C THR A 166 8.44 -11.60 -6.86
N LYS A 167 9.48 -11.61 -6.00
CA LYS A 167 10.79 -12.16 -6.31
C LYS A 167 10.75 -13.67 -6.53
N ILE A 168 9.93 -14.38 -5.76
CA ILE A 168 9.71 -15.85 -5.90
C ILE A 168 8.87 -16.16 -7.15
N GLY A 169 8.12 -15.19 -7.69
CA GLY A 169 7.14 -15.41 -8.75
C GLY A 169 5.78 -15.86 -8.21
N ALA A 170 5.53 -15.64 -6.93
CA ALA A 170 4.22 -15.83 -6.32
C ALA A 170 3.28 -14.66 -6.62
N VAL A 171 1.99 -14.89 -6.50
CA VAL A 171 0.94 -13.87 -6.64
C VAL A 171 0.62 -13.28 -5.28
N LEU A 172 0.79 -11.98 -5.12
CA LEU A 172 0.38 -11.29 -3.91
C LEU A 172 -1.12 -11.00 -3.93
N VAL A 173 -1.80 -11.35 -2.86
CA VAL A 173 -3.20 -11.03 -2.60
C VAL A 173 -3.30 -10.06 -1.44
N THR A 174 -3.78 -8.85 -1.69
CA THR A 174 -3.94 -7.84 -0.65
C THR A 174 -5.28 -7.99 0.06
N VAL A 175 -5.27 -8.06 1.39
CA VAL A 175 -6.49 -8.16 2.19
C VAL A 175 -6.75 -6.80 2.83
N ASN A 176 -7.97 -6.26 2.64
CA ASN A 176 -8.35 -4.99 3.21
C ASN A 176 -8.41 -5.08 4.75
N THR A 177 -7.80 -4.11 5.42
CA THR A 177 -7.73 -4.06 6.90
C THR A 177 -9.09 -3.92 7.59
N ALA A 178 -10.11 -3.46 6.87
CA ALA A 178 -11.47 -3.33 7.40
C ALA A 178 -12.31 -4.62 7.28
N TYR A 179 -11.81 -5.65 6.59
CA TYR A 179 -12.57 -6.90 6.40
C TYR A 179 -12.83 -7.60 7.73
N LYS A 180 -14.03 -8.17 7.81
CA LYS A 180 -14.47 -9.08 8.87
C LYS A 180 -14.50 -10.50 8.31
N ILE A 181 -15.03 -11.43 9.08
CA ILE A 181 -14.96 -12.85 8.79
C ILE A 181 -15.53 -13.23 7.40
N HIS A 182 -16.65 -12.65 6.99
CA HIS A 182 -17.30 -13.04 5.74
C HIS A 182 -16.52 -12.57 4.51
N GLU A 183 -16.04 -11.33 4.52
CA GLU A 183 -15.24 -10.78 3.42
C GLU A 183 -13.87 -11.46 3.35
N ALA A 184 -13.25 -11.72 4.50
CA ALA A 184 -11.97 -12.41 4.56
C ALA A 184 -12.10 -13.85 4.02
N GLU A 185 -13.12 -14.60 4.46
CA GLU A 185 -13.37 -15.95 3.95
C GLU A 185 -13.59 -15.95 2.43
N TYR A 186 -14.42 -15.04 1.95
CA TYR A 186 -14.71 -14.93 0.51
C TYR A 186 -13.43 -14.65 -0.29
N LEU A 187 -12.64 -13.66 0.13
CA LEU A 187 -11.40 -13.30 -0.58
C LEU A 187 -10.40 -14.45 -0.59
N LEU A 188 -10.15 -15.08 0.59
CA LEU A 188 -9.17 -16.16 0.72
C LEU A 188 -9.56 -17.40 -0.09
N LYS A 189 -10.87 -17.69 -0.20
CA LYS A 189 -11.39 -18.74 -1.08
C LYS A 189 -11.24 -18.38 -2.56
N GLN A 190 -11.73 -17.19 -2.94
CA GLN A 190 -11.74 -16.74 -4.32
C GLN A 190 -10.34 -16.62 -4.92
N SER A 191 -9.38 -16.32 -4.08
CA SER A 191 -7.97 -16.18 -4.49
C SER A 191 -7.17 -17.48 -4.36
N ASP A 192 -7.76 -18.60 -3.99
CA ASP A 192 -7.04 -19.87 -3.75
C ASP A 192 -5.78 -19.66 -2.88
N THR A 193 -5.90 -18.86 -1.83
CA THR A 193 -4.77 -18.47 -0.99
C THR A 193 -4.06 -19.68 -0.39
N HIS A 194 -2.78 -19.82 -0.70
CA HIS A 194 -1.91 -20.87 -0.18
C HIS A 194 -1.28 -20.49 1.18
N THR A 195 -0.84 -19.25 1.31
CA THR A 195 -0.17 -18.73 2.51
C THR A 195 -0.79 -17.40 2.91
N LEU A 196 -1.18 -17.27 4.16
CA LEU A 196 -1.71 -16.03 4.75
C LEU A 196 -0.69 -15.46 5.73
N ILE A 197 -0.28 -14.21 5.50
CA ILE A 197 0.55 -13.43 6.42
C ILE A 197 -0.33 -12.38 7.06
N LEU A 198 -0.40 -12.34 8.40
CA LEU A 198 -1.26 -11.40 9.12
C LEU A 198 -0.60 -10.87 10.40
N GLU A 199 -1.05 -9.70 10.85
CA GLU A 199 -0.82 -9.20 12.21
C GLU A 199 -1.96 -9.65 13.15
N GLN A 200 -1.81 -9.38 14.45
CA GLN A 200 -2.81 -9.78 15.44
C GLN A 200 -4.20 -9.21 15.15
N GLY A 201 -4.26 -7.96 14.72
CA GLY A 201 -5.49 -7.26 14.40
C GLY A 201 -5.27 -5.76 14.26
N TYR A 202 -6.31 -5.03 13.88
CA TYR A 202 -6.29 -3.58 13.74
C TYR A 202 -7.63 -2.97 14.15
N ARG A 203 -7.60 -1.92 14.99
CA ARG A 203 -8.79 -1.27 15.56
C ARG A 203 -9.69 -2.30 16.26
N ASP A 204 -10.92 -2.47 15.78
CA ASP A 204 -11.94 -3.39 16.27
C ASP A 204 -11.94 -4.77 15.58
N SER A 205 -10.95 -5.04 14.75
CA SER A 205 -10.81 -6.31 14.03
C SER A 205 -9.69 -7.16 14.61
N ASP A 206 -10.03 -8.30 15.21
CA ASP A 206 -9.10 -9.35 15.64
C ASP A 206 -8.89 -10.33 14.48
N TYR A 207 -7.87 -10.08 13.65
CA TYR A 207 -7.58 -10.93 12.49
C TYR A 207 -7.21 -12.36 12.92
N ALA A 208 -6.43 -12.50 13.99
CA ALA A 208 -6.04 -13.80 14.48
C ALA A 208 -7.25 -14.60 15.02
N GLY A 209 -8.18 -13.92 15.69
CA GLY A 209 -9.45 -14.52 16.12
C GLY A 209 -10.31 -14.95 14.93
N ILE A 210 -10.45 -14.10 13.92
CA ILE A 210 -11.18 -14.42 12.67
C ILE A 210 -10.56 -15.66 11.99
N VAL A 211 -9.22 -15.73 11.88
CA VAL A 211 -8.56 -16.87 11.24
C VAL A 211 -8.73 -18.15 12.05
N ARG A 212 -8.71 -18.09 13.38
CA ARG A 212 -9.00 -19.27 14.24
C ARG A 212 -10.44 -19.76 14.05
N GLU A 213 -11.39 -18.85 13.91
CA GLU A 213 -12.79 -19.22 13.63
C GLU A 213 -12.97 -19.83 12.23
N LEU A 214 -12.25 -19.32 11.22
CA LEU A 214 -12.25 -19.88 9.87
C LEU A 214 -11.53 -21.22 9.77
N CYS A 215 -10.52 -21.43 10.57
CA CYS A 215 -9.63 -22.59 10.54
C CYS A 215 -9.45 -23.19 11.95
N PRO A 216 -10.49 -23.78 12.55
CA PRO A 216 -10.38 -24.41 13.87
C PRO A 216 -9.34 -25.55 13.89
N GLU A 217 -8.99 -26.09 12.72
CA GLU A 217 -7.94 -27.11 12.56
C GLU A 217 -6.55 -26.62 13.00
N LEU A 218 -6.35 -25.30 13.08
CA LEU A 218 -5.10 -24.70 13.59
C LEU A 218 -4.75 -25.14 15.02
N GLU A 219 -5.75 -25.43 15.87
CA GLU A 219 -5.52 -25.89 17.24
C GLU A 219 -4.79 -27.24 17.30
N ASN A 220 -4.95 -28.07 16.25
CA ASN A 220 -4.38 -29.40 16.17
C ASN A 220 -3.22 -29.49 15.15
N THR A 221 -2.88 -28.41 14.48
CA THR A 221 -1.78 -28.35 13.49
C THR A 221 -0.51 -27.87 14.20
N ARG A 222 0.57 -28.65 14.10
CA ARG A 222 1.85 -28.28 14.69
C ARG A 222 2.56 -27.20 13.85
N PRO A 223 3.37 -26.34 14.48
CA PRO A 223 4.21 -25.41 13.72
C PRO A 223 5.08 -26.14 12.70
N GLY A 224 5.00 -25.70 11.43
CA GLY A 224 5.74 -26.31 10.32
C GLY A 224 4.99 -27.43 9.60
N GLU A 225 3.85 -27.89 10.09
CA GLU A 225 2.95 -28.78 9.36
C GLU A 225 2.00 -27.98 8.46
N ALA A 226 1.67 -28.52 7.28
CA ALA A 226 0.71 -27.90 6.38
C ALA A 226 -0.70 -27.95 6.98
N LEU A 227 -1.39 -26.81 7.01
CA LEU A 227 -2.78 -26.71 7.42
C LEU A 227 -3.70 -27.39 6.39
N HIS A 228 -4.72 -28.05 6.87
CA HIS A 228 -5.78 -28.65 6.08
C HIS A 228 -7.15 -28.16 6.58
N ALA A 229 -7.45 -26.89 6.30
CA ALA A 229 -8.68 -26.26 6.74
C ALA A 229 -9.84 -26.62 5.81
N SER A 230 -10.96 -27.06 6.41
CA SER A 230 -12.17 -27.46 5.66
C SER A 230 -12.81 -26.26 4.95
N ARG A 231 -12.83 -25.08 5.58
CA ARG A 231 -13.40 -23.84 5.01
C ARG A 231 -12.48 -23.18 3.99
N LEU A 232 -11.15 -23.36 4.11
CA LEU A 232 -10.12 -22.77 3.23
C LEU A 232 -9.22 -23.86 2.64
N PRO A 233 -9.71 -24.64 1.66
CA PRO A 233 -9.07 -25.87 1.22
C PRO A 233 -7.69 -25.70 0.59
N PHE A 234 -7.34 -24.50 0.11
CA PHE A 234 -6.04 -24.19 -0.46
C PHE A 234 -5.04 -23.67 0.57
N LEU A 235 -5.51 -23.19 1.74
CA LEU A 235 -4.64 -22.62 2.77
C LEU A 235 -3.77 -23.69 3.41
N ARG A 236 -2.46 -23.49 3.38
CA ARG A 236 -1.46 -24.39 3.95
C ARG A 236 -0.69 -23.76 5.08
N ASN A 237 -0.50 -22.44 5.05
CA ASN A 237 0.32 -21.74 6.03
C ASN A 237 -0.39 -20.49 6.52
N VAL A 238 -0.32 -20.29 7.84
CA VAL A 238 -0.72 -19.05 8.52
C VAL A 238 0.51 -18.52 9.26
N VAL A 239 0.98 -17.34 8.85
CA VAL A 239 2.17 -16.69 9.41
C VAL A 239 1.75 -15.42 10.11
N THR A 240 2.01 -15.35 11.41
CA THR A 240 1.75 -14.12 12.17
C THR A 240 3.00 -13.27 12.27
N VAL A 241 2.86 -11.98 12.01
CA VAL A 241 3.91 -11.01 12.26
C VAL A 241 3.56 -10.21 13.51
N GLY A 242 4.54 -10.04 14.39
CA GLY A 242 4.39 -9.26 15.62
C GLY A 242 5.50 -8.23 15.69
N TYR A 243 5.14 -6.99 16.05
CA TYR A 243 6.10 -6.05 16.57
C TYR A 243 6.21 -6.32 18.07
N ARG A 244 7.37 -6.79 18.53
CA ARG A 244 7.68 -6.71 19.96
C ARG A 244 7.90 -5.23 20.25
N GLN A 245 6.94 -4.58 20.92
CA GLN A 245 7.24 -3.35 21.63
C GLN A 245 8.33 -3.69 22.64
N GLN A 246 9.50 -3.09 22.47
CA GLN A 246 10.57 -3.12 23.48
C GLN A 246 10.18 -2.23 24.65
#